data_43d0141cdbbae1d2c3aa03096c785c3b
#
_entry.id   43d0141cdbbae1d2c3aa03096c785c3b
#
_cell.length_a   1.000
_cell.length_b   1.000
_cell.length_c   1.000
_cell.angle_alpha   90.00
_cell.angle_beta   90.00
_cell.angle_gamma   90.00
#
_symmetry.space_group_name_H-M   'P 1'
#
loop_
_entity.id
_entity.type
_entity.pdbx_description
1 polymer ?
#
loop_
_entity_poly.entity_id
_entity_poly.type
_entity_poly.pdbx_seq_one_letter_code
_entity_poly.pdbx_strand_id
1 'polypeptide(L)'
;KKGQLQIVEVEFDFRVEMEALQQLPKLKKAENTHDFIYELTFDSQTDMRPVVFDFAHDNGLKILELRQKIKNLEALFREITAATEK
;
A
#
# COMPACT_ATOMS: atom_id res chain seq x y z
N LYS A 1 17.61 1.78 -2.55
CA LYS A 1 17.78 2.09 -3.86
C LYS A 1 16.58 2.68 -4.54
N LYS A 2 16.78 3.47 -5.55
CA LYS A 2 15.67 4.11 -6.13
C LYS A 2 14.82 3.20 -6.92
N GLY A 3 13.59 3.55 -7.12
CA GLY A 3 12.70 2.80 -7.96
C GLY A 3 12.00 1.66 -7.29
N GLN A 4 12.29 1.41 -6.04
CA GLN A 4 11.61 0.33 -5.35
C GLN A 4 10.54 0.90 -4.43
N LEU A 5 9.30 0.62 -4.74
CA LEU A 5 8.18 1.09 -3.95
C LEU A 5 7.47 -0.08 -3.34
N GLN A 6 6.87 0.16 -2.21
CA GLN A 6 6.13 -0.86 -1.50
C GLN A 6 4.67 -0.47 -1.49
N ILE A 7 3.80 -1.41 -1.82
CA ILE A 7 2.38 -1.16 -1.80
C ILE A 7 1.76 -2.03 -0.72
N VAL A 8 0.99 -1.42 0.14
CA VAL A 8 0.27 -2.13 1.17
C VAL A 8 -1.21 -1.98 0.87
N GLU A 9 -1.86 -3.08 0.61
CA GLU A 9 -3.29 -3.09 0.37
C GLU A 9 -3.97 -3.49 1.67
N VAL A 10 -4.85 -2.64 2.16
CA VAL A 10 -5.46 -2.86 3.46
C VAL A 10 -6.95 -2.65 3.36
N GLU A 11 -7.69 -3.54 4.00
CA GLU A 11 -9.13 -3.40 4.12
C GLU A 11 -9.48 -3.15 5.57
N PHE A 12 -10.12 -2.01 5.82
CA PHE A 12 -10.57 -1.66 7.16
C PHE A 12 -12.03 -2.04 7.35
N ASP A 13 -12.47 -2.01 8.59
CA ASP A 13 -13.87 -2.29 8.88
C ASP A 13 -14.72 -1.03 8.76
N PHE A 14 -14.12 0.08 8.42
CA PHE A 14 -14.82 1.34 8.32
C PHE A 14 -14.11 2.25 7.33
N ARG A 15 -14.80 3.28 6.92
CA ARG A 15 -14.24 4.23 5.98
C ARG A 15 -13.16 5.07 6.65
N VAL A 16 -12.08 5.32 5.94
CA VAL A 16 -10.98 6.10 6.43
C VAL A 16 -10.81 7.34 5.57
N GLU A 17 -10.66 8.48 6.22
CA GLU A 17 -10.45 9.72 5.48
C GLU A 17 -9.06 9.73 4.88
N MET A 18 -8.98 10.24 3.66
CA MET A 18 -7.69 10.30 2.99
C MET A 18 -6.70 11.17 3.76
N GLU A 19 -7.22 12.19 4.43
CA GLU A 19 -6.36 13.07 5.20
C GLU A 19 -5.69 12.34 6.34
N ALA A 20 -6.40 11.39 6.95
CA ALA A 20 -5.83 10.61 8.02
C ALA A 20 -4.70 9.74 7.49
N LEU A 21 -4.88 9.19 6.31
CA LEU A 21 -3.86 8.35 5.72
C LEU A 21 -2.59 9.12 5.41
N GLN A 22 -2.72 10.39 5.11
CA GLN A 22 -1.56 11.22 4.80
C GLN A 22 -0.59 11.34 5.96
N GLN A 23 -1.00 10.97 7.14
CA GLN A 23 -0.12 11.04 8.30
C GLN A 23 0.83 9.85 8.39
N LEU A 24 0.63 8.85 7.55
CA LEU A 24 1.52 7.71 7.57
C LEU A 24 2.92 8.09 7.09
N PRO A 25 3.96 7.61 7.77
CA PRO A 25 5.32 7.96 7.38
C PRO A 25 5.69 7.34 6.04
N LYS A 26 6.45 8.07 5.25
CA LYS A 26 6.97 7.61 3.95
C LYS A 26 5.89 7.28 2.94
N LEU A 27 4.69 7.76 3.18
CA LEU A 27 3.60 7.53 2.24
C LEU A 27 3.78 8.40 1.01
N LYS A 28 3.72 7.76 -0.17
CA LYS A 28 3.81 8.48 -1.42
C LYS A 28 2.43 8.70 -2.01
N LYS A 29 1.55 7.73 -1.84
CA LYS A 29 0.27 7.78 -2.49
C LYS A 29 -0.72 6.91 -1.73
N ALA A 30 -1.96 7.34 -1.67
CA ALA A 30 -3.02 6.59 -1.04
C ALA A 30 -4.22 6.62 -1.96
N GLU A 31 -4.84 5.47 -2.16
CA GLU A 31 -6.01 5.35 -3.02
C GLU A 31 -7.05 4.48 -2.38
N ASN A 32 -8.29 4.90 -2.48
CA ASN A 32 -9.40 4.06 -2.09
C ASN A 32 -9.83 3.30 -3.35
N THR A 33 -9.48 2.04 -3.43
CA THR A 33 -9.71 1.28 -4.65
C THR A 33 -11.11 0.70 -4.71
N HIS A 34 -11.68 0.37 -3.56
CA HIS A 34 -12.99 -0.27 -3.54
C HIS A 34 -13.52 -0.27 -2.12
N ASP A 35 -14.76 0.14 -1.91
CA ASP A 35 -15.39 0.13 -0.59
C ASP A 35 -14.45 0.65 0.49
N PHE A 36 -14.02 -0.21 1.41
CA PHE A 36 -13.12 0.19 2.49
C PHE A 36 -11.71 -0.35 2.28
N ILE A 37 -11.37 -0.63 1.04
CA ILE A 37 -10.05 -1.12 0.69
C ILE A 37 -9.21 0.03 0.18
N TYR A 38 -8.02 0.14 0.73
CA TYR A 38 -7.11 1.22 0.37
C TYR A 38 -5.78 0.68 -0.06
N GLU A 39 -5.21 1.30 -1.07
CA GLU A 39 -3.90 0.91 -1.57
C GLU A 39 -2.94 2.03 -1.22
N LEU A 40 -1.95 1.71 -0.40
CA LEU A 40 -1.01 2.68 0.11
C LEU A 40 0.36 2.40 -0.47
N THR A 41 0.93 3.40 -1.11
CA THR A 41 2.25 3.27 -1.71
C THR A 41 3.26 4.00 -0.84
N PHE A 42 4.28 3.27 -0.42
CA PHE A 42 5.32 3.80 0.46
C PHE A 42 6.66 3.82 -0.25
N ASP A 43 7.44 4.83 0.03
CA ASP A 43 8.82 4.90 -0.43
C ASP A 43 9.69 4.37 0.68
N SER A 44 9.72 3.06 0.81
CA SER A 44 10.39 2.43 1.93
C SER A 44 10.74 0.99 1.58
N GLN A 45 11.89 0.55 2.05
CA GLN A 45 12.28 -0.84 1.90
C GLN A 45 11.94 -1.64 3.14
N THR A 46 11.55 -0.95 4.20
CA THR A 46 11.12 -1.60 5.42
C THR A 46 9.67 -2.01 5.28
N ASP A 47 9.34 -3.16 5.82
CA ASP A 47 7.95 -3.64 5.81
C ASP A 47 7.07 -2.62 6.53
N MET A 48 6.14 -2.04 5.80
CA MET A 48 5.28 -1.00 6.37
C MET A 48 3.96 -1.54 6.91
N ARG A 49 3.76 -2.86 6.87
CA ARG A 49 2.52 -3.41 7.41
C ARG A 49 2.35 -3.14 8.89
N PRO A 50 3.41 -3.24 9.71
CA PRO A 50 3.24 -2.90 11.13
C PRO A 50 2.83 -1.45 11.33
N VAL A 51 3.34 -0.56 10.49
CA VAL A 51 3.00 0.85 10.59
C VAL A 51 1.51 1.05 10.30
N VAL A 52 1.01 0.37 9.27
CA VAL A 52 -0.40 0.46 8.93
C VAL A 52 -1.26 -0.13 10.06
N PHE A 53 -0.79 -1.21 10.63
CA PHE A 53 -1.51 -1.85 11.74
C PHE A 53 -1.62 -0.90 12.92
N ASP A 54 -0.51 -0.24 13.26
CA ASP A 54 -0.50 0.71 14.36
C ASP A 54 -1.42 1.89 14.06
N PHE A 55 -1.43 2.35 12.82
CA PHE A 55 -2.30 3.43 12.41
C PHE A 55 -3.76 3.06 12.66
N ALA A 56 -4.14 1.84 12.28
CA ALA A 56 -5.51 1.39 12.47
C ALA A 56 -5.85 1.35 13.96
N HIS A 57 -4.94 0.82 14.75
CA HIS A 57 -5.16 0.72 16.18
C HIS A 57 -5.35 2.10 16.79
N ASP A 58 -4.50 3.04 16.40
CA ASP A 58 -4.54 4.39 16.97
C ASP A 58 -5.81 5.12 16.58
N ASN A 59 -6.42 4.74 15.48
CA ASN A 59 -7.63 5.40 15.00
C ASN A 59 -8.89 4.58 15.26
N GLY A 60 -8.78 3.55 16.09
CA GLY A 60 -9.94 2.76 16.45
C GLY A 60 -10.51 1.95 15.29
N LEU A 61 -9.67 1.60 14.34
CA LEU A 61 -10.09 0.84 13.18
C LEU A 61 -9.63 -0.60 13.31
N LYS A 62 -10.35 -1.49 12.65
CA LYS A 62 -9.95 -2.88 12.58
C LYS A 62 -9.53 -3.21 11.17
N ILE A 63 -8.51 -4.02 11.05
CA ILE A 63 -8.03 -4.44 9.75
C ILE A 63 -8.60 -5.82 9.44
N LEU A 64 -9.29 -5.90 8.32
CA LEU A 64 -9.89 -7.15 7.87
C LEU A 64 -8.95 -7.90 6.96
N GLU A 65 -8.14 -7.19 6.19
CA GLU A 65 -7.15 -7.79 5.33
C GLU A 65 -5.98 -6.88 5.17
N LEU A 66 -4.79 -7.45 5.06
CA LEU A 66 -3.58 -6.67 4.95
C LEU A 66 -2.59 -7.44 4.10
N ARG A 67 -2.21 -6.85 2.96
CA ARG A 67 -1.29 -7.48 2.03
C ARG A 67 -0.17 -6.54 1.68
N GLN A 68 0.97 -7.09 1.43
CA GLN A 68 2.11 -6.31 1.01
C GLN A 68 2.54 -6.73 -0.38
N LYS A 69 2.79 -5.76 -1.23
CA LYS A 69 3.32 -6.00 -2.56
C LYS A 69 4.53 -5.12 -2.74
N ILE A 70 5.55 -5.65 -3.37
CA ILE A 70 6.73 -4.86 -3.66
C ILE A 70 6.75 -4.58 -5.14
N LYS A 71 6.79 -3.31 -5.49
CA LYS A 71 6.82 -2.93 -6.87
C LYS A 71 8.23 -2.60 -7.27
N ASN A 72 8.67 -3.26 -8.29
CA ASN A 72 10.00 -3.08 -8.82
C ASN A 72 9.87 -2.76 -10.29
N LEU A 73 10.46 -1.66 -10.71
CA LEU A 73 10.32 -1.24 -12.10
C LEU A 73 10.87 -2.27 -13.06
N GLU A 74 11.95 -2.92 -12.69
CA GLU A 74 12.51 -3.95 -13.53
C GLU A 74 11.56 -5.11 -13.71
N ALA A 75 10.96 -5.53 -12.61
CA ALA A 75 10.02 -6.65 -12.67
C ALA A 75 8.81 -6.27 -13.51
N LEU A 76 8.39 -5.03 -13.38
CA LEU A 76 7.25 -4.56 -14.15
C LEU A 76 7.56 -4.60 -15.64
N PHE A 77 8.74 -4.15 -16.02
CA PHE A 77 9.16 -4.20 -17.40
C PHE A 77 9.19 -5.62 -17.92
N ARG A 78 9.71 -6.51 -17.14
CA ARG A 78 9.81 -7.90 -17.54
C ARG A 78 8.44 -8.49 -17.78
N GLU A 79 7.50 -8.16 -16.92
CA GLU A 79 6.15 -8.68 -17.07
C GLU A 79 5.50 -8.18 -18.36
N ILE A 80 5.70 -6.91 -18.64
CA ILE A 80 5.15 -6.34 -19.84
C ILE A 80 5.74 -7.00 -21.07
N THR A 81 7.04 -7.20 -21.06
CA THR A 81 7.72 -7.82 -22.17
C THR A 81 7.22 -9.24 -22.40
N ALA A 82 7.08 -9.99 -21.32
CA ALA A 82 6.59 -11.35 -21.45
C ALA A 82 5.20 -11.39 -22.03
N ALA A 83 4.35 -10.49 -21.58
CA ALA A 83 2.99 -10.44 -22.10
C ALA A 83 2.99 -10.09 -23.59
N THR A 84 3.88 -9.20 -23.96
CA THR A 84 3.94 -8.76 -25.34
C THR A 84 4.40 -9.88 -26.26
N GLU A 85 5.25 -10.72 -25.78
CA GLU A 85 5.77 -11.80 -26.60
C GLU A 85 4.75 -12.87 -26.90
N LYS A 86 3.68 -12.88 -26.16
CA LYS A 86 2.64 -13.87 -26.43
C LYS A 86 1.80 -13.48 -27.63
#